data_16878c27e666caa2567a461636fbbb10
#
_entry.id   16878c27e666caa2567a461636fbbb10
#
_cell.length_a   1.000
_cell.length_b   1.000
_cell.length_c   1.000
_cell.angle_alpha   90.00
_cell.angle_beta   90.00
_cell.angle_gamma   90.00
#
_symmetry.space_group_name_H-M   'P 1'
#
loop_
_entity.id
_entity.type
_entity.pdbx_description
1 polymer ?
#
loop_
_entity_poly.entity_id
_entity_poly.type
_entity_poly.pdbx_seq_one_letter_code
_entity_poly.pdbx_strand_id
1 'polypeptide(L)'
;MSFIHLHVHSYYSFHDGAASPAGLIEKAKHFGMPVLALTDHNRLTGAIRFYDLAEKSGIKPIIGAEIDMEGDYHLTLLCKDMAGYSSLCRLLTAMHCSKCSDRPMATRDMLDRHHEGLIALSGCRLGEIPTLLSRGDMD
;
A
#
# COMPACT_ATOMS: atom_id res chain seq x y z
N MET A 1 -2.49 -20.36 14.28
CA MET A 1 -1.88 -19.10 13.80
C MET A 1 -2.91 -18.39 12.95
N SER A 2 -3.26 -17.16 13.25
CA SER A 2 -4.14 -16.37 12.38
C SER A 2 -3.29 -15.75 11.27
N PHE A 3 -3.76 -15.85 10.02
CA PHE A 3 -3.15 -15.19 8.88
C PHE A 3 -3.46 -13.68 8.95
N ILE A 4 -2.51 -12.84 8.57
CA ILE A 4 -2.66 -11.38 8.52
C ILE A 4 -2.42 -10.92 7.09
N HIS A 5 -3.38 -10.23 6.50
CA HIS A 5 -3.23 -9.63 5.18
C HIS A 5 -2.49 -8.31 5.28
N LEU A 6 -1.33 -8.21 4.62
CA LEU A 6 -0.49 -7.00 4.55
C LEU A 6 -0.63 -6.23 3.24
N HIS A 7 -1.34 -6.78 2.26
CA HIS A 7 -1.60 -6.17 0.96
C HIS A 7 -3.08 -6.35 0.63
N VAL A 8 -3.87 -5.28 0.80
CA VAL A 8 -5.34 -5.30 0.66
C VAL A 8 -5.80 -4.00 0.05
N HIS A 9 -6.66 -4.09 -0.96
CA HIS A 9 -7.28 -2.96 -1.64
C HIS A 9 -8.74 -2.79 -1.25
N SER A 10 -9.14 -1.56 -1.01
CA SER A 10 -10.55 -1.19 -0.92
C SER A 10 -11.07 -0.64 -2.26
N TYR A 11 -12.36 -0.31 -2.32
CA TYR A 11 -12.95 0.32 -3.51
C TYR A 11 -12.35 1.70 -3.86
N TYR A 12 -11.50 2.25 -2.98
CA TYR A 12 -10.72 3.44 -3.32
C TYR A 12 -9.55 3.14 -4.28
N SER A 13 -9.15 1.88 -4.43
CA SER A 13 -8.29 1.42 -5.54
C SER A 13 -9.16 1.21 -6.78
N PHE A 14 -9.31 2.26 -7.59
CA PHE A 14 -10.17 2.22 -8.77
C PHE A 14 -9.74 1.13 -9.74
N HIS A 15 -10.71 0.33 -10.22
CA HIS A 15 -10.56 -0.83 -11.10
C HIS A 15 -9.87 -2.04 -10.48
N ASP A 16 -9.52 -2.00 -9.18
CA ASP A 16 -8.74 -3.05 -8.54
C ASP A 16 -9.37 -3.56 -7.24
N GLY A 17 -9.96 -2.69 -6.42
CA GLY A 17 -10.65 -3.05 -5.19
C GLY A 17 -12.17 -2.90 -5.28
N ALA A 18 -12.93 -3.88 -4.75
CA ALA A 18 -14.40 -3.85 -4.73
C ALA A 18 -14.96 -3.66 -3.31
N ALA A 19 -14.21 -4.03 -2.27
CA ALA A 19 -14.70 -4.02 -0.90
C ALA A 19 -14.62 -2.64 -0.26
N SER A 20 -15.63 -2.27 0.55
CA SER A 20 -15.54 -1.07 1.37
C SER A 20 -14.56 -1.30 2.56
N PRO A 21 -13.94 -0.23 3.12
CA PRO A 21 -13.16 -0.37 4.35
C PRO A 21 -13.95 -1.04 5.49
N ALA A 22 -15.26 -0.75 5.62
CA ALA A 22 -16.12 -1.40 6.60
C ALA A 22 -16.26 -2.91 6.34
N GLY A 23 -16.51 -3.30 5.09
CA GLY A 23 -16.62 -4.71 4.71
C GLY A 23 -15.31 -5.47 4.91
N LEU A 24 -14.16 -4.84 4.67
CA LEU A 24 -12.84 -5.42 4.96
C LEU A 24 -12.67 -5.68 6.47
N ILE A 25 -13.03 -4.73 7.31
CA ILE A 25 -12.97 -4.87 8.78
C ILE A 25 -13.94 -5.96 9.26
N GLU A 26 -15.17 -6.02 8.75
CA GLU A 26 -16.12 -7.07 9.09
C GLU A 26 -15.58 -8.46 8.74
N LYS A 27 -14.96 -8.62 7.56
CA LYS A 27 -14.35 -9.89 7.15
C LYS A 27 -13.15 -10.25 8.03
N ALA A 28 -12.28 -9.29 8.34
CA ALA A 28 -11.16 -9.53 9.25
C ALA A 28 -11.66 -10.00 10.63
N LYS A 29 -12.70 -9.36 11.16
CA LYS A 29 -13.33 -9.75 12.42
C LYS A 29 -13.93 -11.16 12.34
N HIS A 30 -14.66 -11.46 11.24
CA HIS A 30 -15.26 -12.79 11.03
C HIS A 30 -14.20 -13.90 11.03
N PHE A 31 -13.04 -13.66 10.42
CA PHE A 31 -11.93 -14.62 10.38
C PHE A 31 -10.98 -14.54 11.58
N GLY A 32 -11.29 -13.74 12.60
CA GLY A 32 -10.48 -13.61 13.81
C GLY A 32 -9.09 -13.01 13.54
N MET A 33 -8.96 -12.16 12.54
CA MET A 33 -7.69 -11.47 12.24
C MET A 33 -7.49 -10.31 13.22
N PRO A 34 -6.41 -10.33 14.03
CA PRO A 34 -6.17 -9.26 14.99
C PRO A 34 -5.60 -7.98 14.37
N VAL A 35 -5.11 -8.08 13.14
CA VAL A 35 -4.43 -7.00 12.42
C VAL A 35 -4.86 -7.07 10.95
N LEU A 36 -5.00 -5.92 10.30
CA LEU A 36 -5.26 -5.81 8.86
C LEU A 36 -4.55 -4.59 8.30
N ALA A 37 -3.93 -4.72 7.14
CA ALA A 37 -3.41 -3.59 6.39
C ALA A 37 -4.44 -3.07 5.37
N LEU A 38 -4.34 -1.78 5.04
CA LEU A 38 -4.96 -1.18 3.86
C LEU A 38 -3.86 -0.55 3.01
N THR A 39 -3.79 -0.96 1.74
CA THR A 39 -2.73 -0.57 0.80
C THR A 39 -3.33 -0.18 -0.55
N ASP A 40 -4.25 0.79 -0.54
CA ASP A 40 -4.89 1.26 -1.76
C ASP A 40 -3.87 1.79 -2.78
N HIS A 41 -4.19 1.63 -4.06
CA HIS A 41 -3.29 1.91 -5.17
C HIS A 41 -3.08 3.41 -5.36
N ASN A 42 -1.82 3.87 -5.24
CA ASN A 42 -1.38 5.26 -5.39
C ASN A 42 -2.13 6.29 -4.53
N ARG A 43 -2.74 5.89 -3.40
CA ARG A 43 -3.54 6.80 -2.58
C ARG A 43 -3.76 6.35 -1.14
N LEU A 44 -4.15 7.33 -0.32
CA LEU A 44 -4.51 7.13 1.08
C LEU A 44 -5.96 7.58 1.37
N THR A 45 -6.82 7.65 0.34
CA THR A 45 -8.19 8.18 0.46
C THR A 45 -9.01 7.44 1.51
N GLY A 46 -8.85 6.12 1.60
CA GLY A 46 -9.55 5.28 2.56
C GLY A 46 -8.92 5.19 3.95
N ALA A 47 -7.68 5.69 4.13
CA ALA A 47 -6.85 5.39 5.28
C ALA A 47 -7.46 5.81 6.63
N ILE A 48 -7.94 7.05 6.74
CA ILE A 48 -8.51 7.58 8.00
C ILE A 48 -9.78 6.82 8.37
N ARG A 49 -10.68 6.61 7.40
CA ARG A 49 -11.91 5.87 7.64
C ARG A 49 -11.63 4.41 8.03
N PHE A 50 -10.67 3.79 7.38
CA PHE A 50 -10.24 2.43 7.72
C PHE A 50 -9.67 2.36 9.14
N TYR A 51 -8.78 3.31 9.49
CA TYR A 51 -8.18 3.41 10.82
C TYR A 51 -9.26 3.47 11.92
N ASP A 52 -10.19 4.43 11.81
CA ASP A 52 -11.26 4.61 12.79
C ASP A 52 -12.15 3.37 12.95
N LEU A 53 -12.48 2.71 11.86
CA LEU A 53 -13.30 1.50 11.87
C LEU A 53 -12.56 0.32 12.50
N ALA A 54 -11.27 0.16 12.20
CA ALA A 54 -10.43 -0.90 12.74
C ALA A 54 -10.28 -0.77 14.26
N GLU A 55 -9.92 0.42 14.75
CA GLU A 55 -9.79 0.72 16.19
C GLU A 55 -11.09 0.42 16.95
N LYS A 56 -12.23 0.91 16.45
CA LYS A 56 -13.56 0.64 17.03
C LYS A 56 -13.94 -0.84 17.02
N SER A 57 -13.34 -1.62 16.14
CA SER A 57 -13.60 -3.07 16.01
C SER A 57 -12.57 -3.94 16.73
N GLY A 58 -11.60 -3.35 17.42
CA GLY A 58 -10.53 -4.06 18.10
C GLY A 58 -9.52 -4.74 17.16
N ILE A 59 -9.43 -4.27 15.91
CA ILE A 59 -8.45 -4.73 14.91
C ILE A 59 -7.36 -3.69 14.81
N LYS A 60 -6.10 -4.09 14.92
CA LYS A 60 -4.95 -3.19 14.74
C LYS A 60 -4.81 -2.81 13.27
N PRO A 61 -4.97 -1.53 12.88
CA PRO A 61 -4.78 -1.09 11.51
C PRO A 61 -3.30 -0.95 11.17
N ILE A 62 -2.95 -1.32 9.95
CA ILE A 62 -1.68 -0.96 9.31
C ILE A 62 -2.03 -0.12 8.08
N ILE A 63 -1.49 1.09 8.02
CA ILE A 63 -1.67 1.97 6.88
C ILE A 63 -0.51 1.78 5.91
N GLY A 64 -0.84 1.71 4.63
CA GLY A 64 0.13 1.60 3.55
C GLY A 64 -0.46 2.04 2.22
N ALA A 65 0.29 1.85 1.16
CA ALA A 65 -0.17 1.99 -0.21
C ALA A 65 0.59 1.04 -1.13
N GLU A 66 -0.04 0.55 -2.16
CA GLU A 66 0.66 0.03 -3.33
C GLU A 66 0.95 1.20 -4.26
N ILE A 67 2.19 1.34 -4.71
CA ILE A 67 2.60 2.43 -5.59
C ILE A 67 3.09 1.89 -6.93
N ASP A 68 2.76 2.61 -8.00
CA ASP A 68 3.38 2.42 -9.30
C ASP A 68 4.79 2.98 -9.30
N MET A 69 5.74 2.18 -9.71
CA MET A 69 7.14 2.56 -9.91
C MET A 69 7.44 2.74 -11.39
N GLU A 70 8.47 3.52 -11.70
CA GLU A 70 9.05 3.54 -13.05
C GLU A 70 9.39 2.10 -13.51
N GLY A 71 9.19 1.82 -14.80
CA GLY A 71 9.33 0.47 -15.36
C GLY A 71 8.07 -0.40 -15.25
N ASP A 72 6.93 0.20 -14.91
CA ASP A 72 5.62 -0.46 -14.75
C ASP A 72 5.60 -1.55 -13.65
N TYR A 73 6.36 -1.33 -12.59
CA TYR A 73 6.38 -2.21 -11.43
C TYR A 73 5.49 -1.70 -10.30
N HIS A 74 5.03 -2.62 -9.45
CA HIS A 74 4.31 -2.30 -8.22
C HIS A 74 5.20 -2.49 -7.00
N LEU A 75 5.10 -1.59 -6.03
CA LEU A 75 5.77 -1.69 -4.74
C LEU A 75 4.76 -1.43 -3.63
N THR A 76 4.63 -2.37 -2.69
CA THR A 76 3.76 -2.19 -1.53
C THR A 76 4.56 -1.60 -0.38
N LEU A 77 4.12 -0.45 0.14
CA LEU A 77 4.74 0.26 1.25
C LEU A 77 3.80 0.26 2.46
N LEU A 78 4.34 -0.08 3.63
CA LEU A 78 3.63 -0.06 4.91
C LEU A 78 4.25 0.97 5.84
N CYS A 79 3.42 1.74 6.54
CA CYS A 79 3.87 2.69 7.55
C CYS A 79 4.19 1.96 8.85
N LYS A 80 5.42 2.09 9.32
CA LYS A 80 5.87 1.55 10.60
C LYS A 80 5.37 2.40 11.77
N ASP A 81 5.32 3.72 11.56
CA ASP A 81 4.98 4.74 12.56
C ASP A 81 4.47 6.02 11.86
N MET A 82 4.30 7.11 12.62
CA MET A 82 3.87 8.42 12.11
C MET A 82 4.90 9.07 11.18
N ALA A 83 6.19 8.79 11.34
CA ALA A 83 7.22 9.26 10.41
C ALA A 83 7.02 8.58 9.05
N GLY A 84 6.79 7.27 9.04
CA GLY A 84 6.46 6.51 7.83
C GLY A 84 5.18 7.00 7.15
N TYR A 85 4.12 7.30 7.92
CA TYR A 85 2.90 7.87 7.35
C TYR A 85 3.16 9.25 6.69
N SER A 86 3.95 10.11 7.35
CA SER A 86 4.36 11.40 6.79
C SER A 86 5.21 11.23 5.51
N SER A 87 6.14 10.28 5.50
CA SER A 87 6.96 9.95 4.33
C SER A 87 6.11 9.44 3.17
N LEU A 88 5.15 8.54 3.44
CA LEU A 88 4.23 8.03 2.42
C LEU A 88 3.35 9.14 1.83
N CYS A 89 2.84 10.06 2.66
CA CYS A 89 2.09 11.21 2.19
C CYS A 89 2.93 12.10 1.26
N ARG A 90 4.20 12.37 1.61
CA ARG A 90 5.12 13.16 0.77
C ARG A 90 5.44 12.45 -0.55
N LEU A 91 5.71 11.16 -0.50
CA LEU A 91 5.97 10.34 -1.68
C LEU A 91 4.79 10.39 -2.64
N LEU A 92 3.58 10.09 -2.17
CA LEU A 92 2.36 10.14 -2.99
C LEU A 92 2.11 11.55 -3.55
N THR A 93 2.36 12.60 -2.76
CA THR A 93 2.25 13.99 -3.24
C THR A 93 3.24 14.25 -4.36
N ALA A 94 4.51 13.84 -4.21
CA ALA A 94 5.53 14.00 -5.24
C ALA A 94 5.16 13.26 -6.53
N MET A 95 4.64 12.02 -6.42
CA MET A 95 4.15 11.24 -7.56
C MET A 95 3.02 11.94 -8.31
N HIS A 96 1.99 12.39 -7.57
CA HIS A 96 0.80 13.05 -8.15
C HIS A 96 1.10 14.45 -8.71
N CYS A 97 2.11 15.14 -8.20
CA CYS A 97 2.56 16.45 -8.70
C CYS A 97 3.61 16.35 -9.81
N SER A 98 4.13 15.17 -10.09
CA SER A 98 5.12 14.96 -11.13
C SER A 98 4.48 15.15 -12.51
N LYS A 99 5.19 15.87 -13.39
CA LYS A 99 4.81 16.04 -14.80
C LYS A 99 5.51 15.03 -15.72
N CYS A 100 6.22 14.05 -15.15
CA CYS A 100 7.04 13.13 -15.92
C CYS A 100 6.24 12.00 -16.57
N SER A 101 4.97 11.82 -16.20
CA SER A 101 4.11 10.74 -16.70
C SER A 101 2.65 11.17 -16.70
N ASP A 102 1.84 10.58 -17.61
CA ASP A 102 0.39 10.78 -17.67
C ASP A 102 -0.35 10.15 -16.46
N ARG A 103 0.33 9.29 -15.71
CA ARG A 103 -0.17 8.67 -14.48
C ARG A 103 0.83 8.85 -13.33
N PRO A 104 0.35 8.89 -12.06
CA PRO A 104 1.24 9.00 -10.91
C PRO A 104 2.17 7.78 -10.83
N MET A 105 3.47 8.00 -10.90
CA MET A 105 4.51 6.98 -10.76
C MET A 105 5.63 7.51 -9.86
N ALA A 106 6.19 6.65 -9.02
CA ALA A 106 7.37 6.95 -8.24
C ALA A 106 8.64 6.61 -9.02
N THR A 107 9.62 7.50 -8.94
CA THR A 107 11.00 7.19 -9.33
C THR A 107 11.76 6.64 -8.12
N ARG A 108 12.90 5.96 -8.36
CA ARG A 108 13.80 5.53 -7.27
C ARG A 108 14.27 6.72 -6.43
N ASP A 109 14.58 7.85 -7.06
CA ASP A 109 14.98 9.08 -6.38
C ASP A 109 13.88 9.65 -5.45
N MET A 110 12.61 9.60 -5.84
CA MET A 110 11.49 9.97 -4.96
C MET A 110 11.39 9.02 -3.76
N LEU A 111 11.56 7.73 -3.98
CA LEU A 111 11.53 6.73 -2.92
C LEU A 111 12.71 6.95 -1.95
N ASP A 112 13.91 7.17 -2.45
CA ASP A 112 15.10 7.44 -1.63
C ASP A 112 14.95 8.67 -0.74
N ARG A 113 14.25 9.70 -1.20
CA ARG A 113 13.95 10.91 -0.41
C ARG A 113 12.87 10.73 0.63
N HIS A 114 11.99 9.74 0.47
CA HIS A 114 10.76 9.60 1.27
C HIS A 114 10.56 8.18 1.81
N HIS A 115 11.63 7.43 2.12
CA HIS A 115 11.53 6.05 2.61
C HIS A 115 11.54 5.92 4.14
N GLU A 116 11.86 6.98 4.88
CA GLU A 116 12.00 6.92 6.34
C GLU A 116 10.71 6.42 7.00
N GLY A 117 10.82 5.43 7.89
CA GLY A 117 9.69 4.83 8.61
C GLY A 117 8.77 3.97 7.75
N LEU A 118 9.17 3.64 6.51
CA LEU A 118 8.44 2.73 5.62
C LEU A 118 9.07 1.33 5.64
N ILE A 119 8.21 0.34 5.45
CA ILE A 119 8.59 -1.06 5.18
C ILE A 119 8.13 -1.36 3.76
N ALA A 120 9.06 -1.78 2.90
CA ALA A 120 8.75 -2.21 1.54
C ALA A 120 8.55 -3.72 1.49
N LEU A 121 7.50 -4.17 0.83
CA LEU A 121 7.28 -5.56 0.45
C LEU A 121 7.63 -5.71 -1.03
N SER A 122 8.04 -6.90 -1.45
CA SER A 122 8.40 -7.17 -2.85
C SER A 122 7.28 -6.94 -3.87
N GLY A 123 6.08 -6.62 -3.38
CA GLY A 123 4.90 -6.38 -4.21
C GLY A 123 4.17 -7.67 -4.62
N CYS A 124 3.19 -7.49 -5.50
CA CYS A 124 2.46 -8.59 -6.14
C CYS A 124 3.27 -9.17 -7.31
N ARG A 125 2.64 -10.01 -8.15
CA ARG A 125 3.27 -10.56 -9.38
C ARG A 125 3.78 -9.48 -10.37
N LEU A 126 3.31 -8.24 -10.22
CA LEU A 126 3.78 -7.08 -10.99
C LEU A 126 4.88 -6.30 -10.27
N GLY A 127 5.32 -6.76 -9.09
CA GLY A 127 6.50 -6.21 -8.42
C GLY A 127 7.77 -6.42 -9.25
N GLU A 128 8.76 -5.55 -9.06
CA GLU A 128 10.03 -5.64 -9.80
C GLU A 128 10.71 -6.99 -9.59
N ILE A 129 10.90 -7.39 -8.33
CA ILE A 129 11.58 -8.65 -7.99
C ILE A 129 10.86 -9.87 -8.60
N PRO A 130 9.56 -10.09 -8.41
CA PRO A 130 8.86 -11.20 -9.03
C PRO A 130 8.91 -11.17 -10.56
N THR A 131 8.86 -9.98 -11.15
CA THR A 131 8.90 -9.82 -12.62
C THR A 131 10.26 -10.20 -13.18
N LEU A 132 11.35 -9.70 -12.59
CA LEU A 132 12.72 -10.03 -13.03
C LEU A 132 13.02 -11.52 -12.87
N LEU A 133 12.64 -12.10 -11.73
CA LEU A 133 12.78 -13.55 -11.51
C LEU A 133 12.02 -14.37 -12.56
N SER A 134 10.79 -13.96 -12.92
CA SER A 134 10.00 -14.68 -13.93
C SER A 134 10.59 -14.61 -15.34
N ARG A 135 11.39 -13.57 -15.62
CA ARG A 135 12.09 -13.38 -16.91
C ARG A 135 13.46 -14.04 -16.94
N GLY A 136 13.96 -14.51 -15.79
CA GLY A 136 15.31 -15.06 -15.65
C GLY A 136 16.41 -13.98 -15.59
N ASP A 137 16.04 -12.73 -15.39
CA ASP A 137 16.97 -11.60 -15.23
C ASP A 137 17.46 -11.59 -13.78
N MET A 138 18.60 -12.24 -13.52
CA MET A 138 19.16 -12.41 -12.17
C MET A 138 20.53 -11.71 -12.00
N ASP A 139 20.91 -10.81 -12.90
CA ASP A 139 22.17 -10.05 -12.86
C ASP A 139 22.02 -8.71 -12.15
#